data_0cec10d1f860d9b403652d87fcc13771
#
_entry.id   0cec10d1f860d9b403652d87fcc13771
#
_cell.length_a   1.000
_cell.length_b   1.000
_cell.length_c   1.000
_cell.angle_alpha   90.00
_cell.angle_beta   90.00
_cell.angle_gamma   90.00
#
_symmetry.space_group_name_H-M   'P 1'
#
loop_
_entity.id
_entity.type
_entity.pdbx_description
1 polymer ?
#
loop_
_entity_poly.entity_id
_entity_poly.type
_entity_poly.pdbx_seq_one_letter_code
_entity_poly.pdbx_strand_id
1 'polypeptide(L)'
;MKVTLKHHEELGPLVRATRKCQGMRQDDTAEGIGVSENFLAKVERGGGTVQWQKLFQVLTELGLRVEIDVPDAAVALLQEQDRMRGAKR
;
A
#
# COMPACT_ATOMS: atom_id res chain seq x y z
N MET A 1 8.04 -12.99 -5.15
CA MET A 1 9.20 -12.17 -5.51
C MET A 1 8.99 -10.74 -5.03
N LYS A 2 10.01 -10.11 -4.49
CA LYS A 2 9.91 -8.73 -4.04
C LYS A 2 10.34 -7.79 -5.15
N VAL A 3 9.62 -6.68 -5.31
CA VAL A 3 9.93 -5.65 -6.28
C VAL A 3 10.34 -4.38 -5.53
N THR A 4 11.47 -3.79 -5.90
CA THR A 4 11.93 -2.55 -5.30
C THR A 4 11.33 -1.38 -6.06
N LEU A 5 10.70 -0.45 -5.34
CA LEU A 5 10.12 0.75 -5.93
C LEU A 5 11.05 1.94 -5.69
N LYS A 6 11.28 2.71 -6.74
CA LYS A 6 12.08 3.93 -6.66
C LYS A 6 11.23 5.18 -6.73
N HIS A 7 10.05 5.09 -7.32
CA HIS A 7 9.13 6.21 -7.51
C HIS A 7 7.70 5.76 -7.24
N HIS A 8 6.86 6.67 -6.74
CA HIS A 8 5.47 6.37 -6.45
C HIS A 8 4.70 5.88 -7.69
N GLU A 9 5.10 6.34 -8.86
CA GLU A 9 4.45 5.96 -10.12
C GLU A 9 4.57 4.47 -10.41
N GLU A 10 5.59 3.82 -9.88
CA GLU A 10 5.82 2.39 -10.12
C GLU A 10 4.82 1.51 -9.34
N LEU A 11 4.18 2.05 -8.33
CA LEU A 11 3.21 1.27 -7.54
C LEU A 11 1.96 0.94 -8.33
N GLY A 12 1.49 1.87 -9.16
CA GLY A 12 0.28 1.68 -9.95
C GLY A 12 0.32 0.43 -10.83
N PRO A 13 1.35 0.25 -11.63
CA PRO A 13 1.49 -0.95 -12.46
C PRO A 13 1.51 -2.24 -11.65
N LEU A 14 2.08 -2.24 -10.44
CA LEU A 14 2.07 -3.41 -9.57
C LEU A 14 0.66 -3.75 -9.11
N VAL A 15 -0.10 -2.74 -8.71
CA VAL A 15 -1.50 -2.91 -8.31
C VAL A 15 -2.31 -3.49 -9.46
N ARG A 16 -2.16 -2.91 -10.64
CA ARG A 16 -2.89 -3.36 -11.83
C ARG A 16 -2.54 -4.78 -12.21
N ALA A 17 -1.24 -5.11 -12.23
CA ALA A 17 -0.78 -6.45 -12.59
C ALA A 17 -1.29 -7.49 -11.58
N THR A 18 -1.27 -7.15 -10.29
CA THR A 18 -1.77 -8.05 -9.24
C THR A 18 -3.25 -8.31 -9.40
N ARG A 19 -4.03 -7.26 -9.64
CA ARG A 19 -5.47 -7.40 -9.89
C ARG A 19 -5.74 -8.28 -11.11
N LYS A 20 -5.02 -8.03 -12.20
CA LYS A 20 -5.20 -8.80 -13.43
C LYS A 20 -4.79 -10.25 -13.29
N CYS A 21 -3.70 -10.53 -12.58
CA CYS A 21 -3.27 -11.92 -12.41
C CYS A 21 -4.26 -12.71 -11.56
N GLN A 22 -5.07 -12.03 -10.74
CA GLN A 22 -6.14 -12.65 -9.96
C GLN A 22 -7.45 -12.74 -10.75
N GLY A 23 -7.45 -12.30 -12.02
CA GLY A 23 -8.61 -12.38 -12.88
C GLY A 23 -9.72 -11.40 -12.52
N MET A 24 -9.39 -10.32 -11.82
CA MET A 24 -10.40 -9.39 -11.30
C MET A 24 -10.56 -8.15 -12.17
N ARG A 25 -11.81 -7.74 -12.38
CA ARG A 25 -12.12 -6.49 -13.07
C ARG A 25 -11.92 -5.32 -12.11
N GLN A 26 -11.62 -4.15 -12.69
CA GLN A 26 -11.35 -2.95 -11.90
C GLN A 26 -12.57 -2.53 -11.06
N ASP A 27 -13.77 -2.52 -11.66
CA ASP A 27 -14.99 -2.13 -10.97
C ASP A 27 -15.34 -3.10 -9.83
N ASP A 28 -15.26 -4.40 -10.08
CA ASP A 28 -15.53 -5.41 -9.06
C ASP A 28 -14.52 -5.35 -7.92
N THR A 29 -13.26 -5.12 -8.25
CA THR A 29 -12.20 -5.01 -7.25
C THR A 29 -12.43 -3.80 -6.35
N ALA A 30 -12.73 -2.66 -6.94
CA ALA A 30 -12.99 -1.43 -6.18
C ALA A 30 -14.17 -1.62 -5.24
N GLU A 31 -15.25 -2.21 -5.71
CA GLU A 31 -16.43 -2.49 -4.90
C GLU A 31 -16.11 -3.41 -3.74
N GLY A 32 -15.37 -4.49 -4.00
CA GLY A 32 -14.98 -5.44 -2.97
C GLY A 32 -14.08 -4.85 -1.89
N ILE A 33 -13.23 -3.89 -2.26
CA ILE A 33 -12.34 -3.21 -1.32
C ILE A 33 -13.09 -2.14 -0.53
N GLY A 34 -14.10 -1.53 -1.15
CA GLY A 34 -14.84 -0.43 -0.54
C GLY A 34 -14.31 0.94 -0.96
N VAL A 35 -13.71 1.04 -2.14
CA VAL A 35 -13.26 2.30 -2.72
C VAL A 35 -13.98 2.54 -4.05
N SER A 36 -13.94 3.77 -4.56
CA SER A 36 -14.55 4.04 -5.85
C SER A 36 -13.68 3.48 -6.97
N GLU A 37 -14.33 3.15 -8.09
CA GLU A 37 -13.60 2.71 -9.28
C GLU A 37 -12.64 3.81 -9.76
N ASN A 38 -13.07 5.07 -9.67
CA ASN A 38 -12.20 6.20 -10.04
C ASN A 38 -10.96 6.26 -9.17
N PHE A 39 -11.09 5.98 -7.88
CA PHE A 39 -9.92 5.96 -6.98
C PHE A 39 -8.95 4.86 -7.39
N LEU A 40 -9.47 3.64 -7.61
CA LEU A 40 -8.61 2.53 -8.02
C LEU A 40 -7.95 2.80 -9.36
N ALA A 41 -8.71 3.35 -10.32
CA ALA A 41 -8.15 3.71 -11.62
C ALA A 41 -7.03 4.74 -11.48
N LYS A 42 -7.19 5.71 -10.59
CA LYS A 42 -6.16 6.72 -10.32
C LYS A 42 -4.90 6.08 -9.75
N VAL A 43 -5.05 5.18 -8.79
CA VAL A 43 -3.93 4.44 -8.21
C VAL A 43 -3.17 3.67 -9.29
N GLU A 44 -3.89 2.94 -10.14
CA GLU A 44 -3.28 2.11 -11.18
C GLU A 44 -2.54 2.93 -12.23
N ARG A 45 -2.95 4.18 -12.44
CA ARG A 45 -2.26 5.09 -13.37
C ARG A 45 -1.08 5.81 -12.72
N GLY A 46 -0.82 5.56 -11.44
CA GLY A 46 0.27 6.22 -10.73
C GLY A 46 -0.06 7.64 -10.31
N GLY A 47 -1.33 7.92 -10.04
CA GLY A 47 -1.78 9.26 -9.64
C GLY A 47 -0.98 9.83 -8.48
N GLY A 48 -0.62 11.13 -8.57
CA GLY A 48 0.31 11.75 -7.65
C GLY A 48 -0.22 11.99 -6.25
N THR A 49 -1.53 12.17 -6.09
CA THR A 49 -2.13 12.47 -4.78
C THR A 49 -3.26 11.48 -4.49
N VAL A 50 -3.08 10.67 -3.48
CA VAL A 50 -4.09 9.70 -3.04
C VAL A 50 -4.13 9.70 -1.52
N GLN A 51 -5.28 9.29 -0.96
CA GLN A 51 -5.40 9.15 0.49
C GLN A 51 -4.65 7.89 0.93
N TRP A 52 -3.76 8.05 1.90
CA TRP A 52 -2.91 6.97 2.40
C TRP A 52 -3.72 5.78 2.91
N GLN A 53 -4.73 6.06 3.70
CA GLN A 53 -5.55 5.00 4.30
C GLN A 53 -6.19 4.14 3.23
N LYS A 54 -6.77 4.77 2.20
CA LYS A 54 -7.41 4.05 1.11
C LYS A 54 -6.40 3.29 0.26
N LEU A 55 -5.22 3.87 0.04
CA LEU A 55 -4.16 3.21 -0.70
C LEU A 55 -3.73 1.93 0.01
N PHE A 56 -3.48 2.00 1.31
CA PHE A 56 -3.08 0.83 2.08
C PHE A 56 -4.18 -0.21 2.13
N GLN A 57 -5.44 0.21 2.14
CA GLN A 57 -6.57 -0.71 2.06
C GLN A 57 -6.56 -1.50 0.75
N VAL A 58 -6.28 -0.83 -0.38
CA VAL A 58 -6.14 -1.48 -1.68
C VAL A 58 -5.00 -2.50 -1.66
N LEU A 59 -3.84 -2.11 -1.15
CA LEU A 59 -2.67 -2.99 -1.10
C LEU A 59 -2.96 -4.22 -0.26
N THR A 60 -3.52 -4.03 0.92
CA THR A 60 -3.84 -5.13 1.84
C THR A 60 -4.84 -6.11 1.22
N GLU A 61 -5.90 -5.61 0.62
CA GLU A 61 -6.95 -6.46 0.04
C GLU A 61 -6.44 -7.25 -1.17
N LEU A 62 -5.47 -6.72 -1.90
CA LEU A 62 -4.86 -7.44 -3.02
C LEU A 62 -3.74 -8.38 -2.59
N GLY A 63 -3.40 -8.40 -1.30
CA GLY A 63 -2.33 -9.24 -0.78
C GLY A 63 -0.93 -8.67 -1.03
N LEU A 64 -0.84 -7.38 -1.30
CA LEU A 64 0.45 -6.71 -1.50
C LEU A 64 0.96 -6.22 -0.14
N ARG A 65 2.18 -6.59 0.19
CA ARG A 65 2.80 -6.22 1.47
C ARG A 65 3.80 -5.11 1.22
N VAL A 66 3.79 -4.12 2.12
CA VAL A 66 4.75 -3.02 2.07
C VAL A 66 5.85 -3.28 3.08
N GLU A 67 7.09 -3.30 2.63
CA GLU A 67 8.25 -3.49 3.49
C GLU A 67 9.23 -2.36 3.22
N ILE A 68 9.84 -1.85 4.26
CA ILE A 68 10.80 -0.74 4.17
C ILE A 68 12.08 -1.15 4.88
N ASP A 69 13.21 -1.00 4.19
CA ASP A 69 14.51 -1.20 4.79
C ASP A 69 14.83 0.03 5.65
N VAL A 70 15.01 -0.19 6.96
CA VAL A 70 15.19 0.90 7.91
C VAL A 70 16.56 0.75 8.55
N PRO A 71 17.33 1.84 8.68
CA PRO A 71 18.62 1.80 9.38
C PRO A 71 18.46 1.31 10.82
N ASP A 72 19.44 0.55 11.31
CA ASP A 72 19.38 -0.01 12.66
C ASP A 72 19.17 1.05 13.74
N ALA A 73 19.81 2.20 13.58
CA ALA A 73 19.65 3.30 14.54
C ALA A 73 18.20 3.80 14.58
N ALA A 74 17.52 3.83 13.43
CA ALA A 74 16.12 4.24 13.38
C ALA A 74 15.22 3.19 14.00
N VAL A 75 15.53 1.91 13.82
CA VAL A 75 14.79 0.83 14.47
C VAL A 75 14.88 0.94 15.98
N ALA A 76 16.08 1.22 16.50
CA ALA A 76 16.27 1.39 17.94
C ALA A 76 15.41 2.52 18.50
N LEU A 77 15.32 3.64 17.77
CA LEU A 77 14.48 4.77 18.17
C LEU A 77 12.99 4.41 18.16
N LEU A 78 12.56 3.65 17.16
CA LEU A 78 11.16 3.18 17.07
C LEU A 78 10.82 2.28 18.26
N GLN A 79 11.71 1.36 18.62
CA GLN A 79 11.50 0.45 19.73
C GLN A 79 11.38 1.21 21.04
N GLU A 80 12.21 2.24 21.24
CA GLU A 80 12.15 3.09 22.40
C GLU A 80 10.83 3.85 22.47
N GLN A 81 10.35 4.41 21.36
CA GLN A 81 9.08 5.09 21.28
C GLN A 81 7.92 4.17 21.62
N ASP A 82 7.92 2.97 21.09
CA ASP A 82 6.88 2.00 21.36
C ASP A 82 6.85 1.59 22.82
N ARG A 83 8.02 1.41 23.44
CA ARG A 83 8.12 1.10 24.86
C ARG A 83 7.55 2.22 25.71
N MET A 84 7.91 3.47 25.38
CA MET A 84 7.40 4.64 26.11
C MET A 84 5.89 4.79 25.93
N ARG A 85 5.39 4.54 24.72
CA ARG A 85 3.96 4.61 24.45
C ARG A 85 3.20 3.54 25.22
N GLY A 86 3.75 2.33 25.30
CA GLY A 86 3.18 1.24 26.06
C GLY A 86 3.13 1.54 27.56
N ALA A 87 4.14 2.25 28.07
CA ALA A 87 4.20 2.60 29.50
C ALA A 87 3.15 3.62 29.90
N LYS A 88 2.60 4.35 28.95
CA LYS A 88 1.58 5.38 29.22
C LYS A 88 0.16 4.84 29.24
N ARG A 89 -0.02 3.60 28.88
CA ARG A 89 -1.36 2.98 28.84
C ARG A 89 -1.79 2.43 30.19
#